data_d7eeeb8ac4cce21cea7472aa1751647c
#
_entry.id   d7eeeb8ac4cce21cea7472aa1751647c
#
_cell.length_a   1.000
_cell.length_b   1.000
_cell.length_c   1.000
_cell.angle_alpha   90.00
_cell.angle_beta   90.00
_cell.angle_gamma   90.00
#
_symmetry.space_group_name_H-M   'P 1'
#
loop_
_entity.id
_entity.type
_entity.pdbx_description
1 polymer ?
#
loop_
_entity_poly.entity_id
_entity_poly.type
_entity_poly.pdbx_seq_one_letter_code
_entity_poly.pdbx_strand_id
1 'polypeptide(L)'
;MKPRELETKSQILVKDFQRRSKECQEYVRSTFLSEEIRHKELREALEHYFSYWNDFTHPGFFSVAFEAAGGNLENLVKPQAAMAMIAAAFDVHDDIIDNSKRKHDHVTVFGKFGQDISILLGDAFLTKGLTLLGTSASEYAGDREKEVFATVKERLFEVGNAHAQELEMKRRLDVLPSEYLRVLEMKAASIEADMHIASLMARGQEKETATLKDYGRIIGFLATLREEFVDIFEPEELNRRVKSETLPVPLMFALEDAEMKRKIIRIIRKGKITSKEINQLADLVLDMEPVIALKKKMEKLRDRAILLARELRNRKSKALLTSVAQSMLEDL
;
A
#
# COMPACT_ATOMS: atom_id res chain seq x y z
N MET A 1 11.88 22.96 -31.32
CA MET A 1 11.29 21.73 -30.77
C MET A 1 12.07 21.39 -29.52
N LYS A 2 11.42 21.44 -28.32
CA LYS A 2 12.02 20.92 -27.10
C LYS A 2 12.20 19.39 -27.27
N PRO A 3 13.33 18.79 -26.83
CA PRO A 3 13.47 17.34 -26.83
C PRO A 3 12.31 16.75 -26.02
N ARG A 4 11.61 15.75 -26.53
CA ARG A 4 10.71 14.92 -25.71
C ARG A 4 11.61 14.26 -24.66
N GLU A 5 11.47 14.66 -23.40
CA GLU A 5 12.01 13.90 -22.28
C GLU A 5 11.43 12.48 -22.38
N LEU A 6 12.32 11.50 -22.49
CA LEU A 6 11.92 10.10 -22.48
C LEU A 6 11.32 9.79 -21.12
N GLU A 7 10.05 9.40 -21.09
CA GLU A 7 9.38 8.99 -19.85
C GLU A 7 10.14 7.84 -19.19
N THR A 8 10.30 7.90 -17.87
CA THR A 8 10.87 6.81 -17.09
C THR A 8 9.93 5.60 -17.09
N LYS A 9 10.48 4.40 -16.84
CA LYS A 9 9.66 3.18 -16.71
C LYS A 9 8.59 3.34 -15.65
N SER A 10 8.93 3.92 -14.49
CA SER A 10 7.99 4.18 -13.40
C SER A 10 6.84 5.08 -13.83
N GLN A 11 7.09 6.15 -14.60
CA GLN A 11 6.04 7.03 -15.11
C GLN A 11 5.07 6.31 -16.06
N ILE A 12 5.59 5.41 -16.90
CA ILE A 12 4.75 4.59 -17.82
C ILE A 12 3.85 3.65 -16.99
N LEU A 13 4.39 3.02 -15.95
CA LEU A 13 3.63 2.12 -15.06
C LEU A 13 2.52 2.86 -14.30
N VAL A 14 2.82 4.03 -13.74
CA VAL A 14 1.82 4.88 -13.08
C VAL A 14 0.69 5.23 -14.02
N LYS A 15 0.98 5.64 -15.25
CA LYS A 15 -0.04 5.95 -16.28
C LYS A 15 -0.90 4.74 -16.64
N ASP A 16 -0.31 3.56 -16.74
CA ASP A 16 -1.08 2.34 -17.04
C ASP A 16 -2.01 1.98 -15.86
N PHE A 17 -1.54 2.08 -14.63
CA PHE A 17 -2.36 1.85 -13.44
C PHE A 17 -3.48 2.88 -13.30
N GLN A 18 -3.21 4.17 -13.52
CA GLN A 18 -4.21 5.23 -13.55
C GLN A 18 -5.29 4.96 -14.60
N ARG A 19 -4.89 4.56 -15.81
CA ARG A 19 -5.84 4.19 -16.89
C ARG A 19 -6.73 3.01 -16.49
N ARG A 20 -6.15 1.97 -15.85
CA ARG A 20 -6.87 0.77 -15.40
C ARG A 20 -7.82 1.04 -14.24
N SER A 21 -7.57 2.08 -13.47
CA SER A 21 -8.33 2.42 -12.27
C SER A 21 -9.43 3.45 -12.53
N LYS A 22 -9.42 4.11 -13.69
CA LYS A 22 -10.29 5.25 -13.98
C LYS A 22 -11.79 4.93 -13.83
N GLU A 23 -12.28 3.90 -14.50
CA GLU A 23 -13.69 3.50 -14.44
C GLU A 23 -14.09 3.04 -13.03
N CYS A 24 -13.19 2.34 -12.33
CA CYS A 24 -13.36 1.97 -10.94
C CYS A 24 -13.55 3.20 -10.03
N GLN A 25 -12.66 4.20 -10.15
CA GLN A 25 -12.74 5.42 -9.36
C GLN A 25 -14.03 6.20 -9.64
N GLU A 26 -14.44 6.30 -10.89
CA GLU A 26 -15.70 6.93 -11.29
C GLU A 26 -16.90 6.18 -10.69
N TYR A 27 -16.88 4.84 -10.72
CA TYR A 27 -17.92 4.00 -10.14
C TYR A 27 -18.01 4.17 -8.62
N VAL A 28 -16.88 4.15 -7.90
CA VAL A 28 -16.83 4.37 -6.44
C VAL A 28 -17.43 5.72 -6.10
N ARG A 29 -16.99 6.80 -6.75
CA ARG A 29 -17.49 8.17 -6.52
C ARG A 29 -18.99 8.27 -6.77
N SER A 30 -19.47 7.81 -7.93
CA SER A 30 -20.90 7.89 -8.29
C SER A 30 -21.78 7.10 -7.34
N THR A 31 -21.33 5.92 -6.93
CA THR A 31 -22.05 5.03 -6.03
C THR A 31 -22.22 5.62 -4.62
N PHE A 32 -21.19 6.33 -4.11
CA PHE A 32 -21.29 7.01 -2.82
C PHE A 32 -22.08 8.32 -2.90
N LEU A 33 -21.87 9.11 -3.95
CA LEU A 33 -22.60 10.38 -4.11
C LEU A 33 -24.11 10.18 -4.37
N SER A 34 -24.53 9.00 -4.79
CA SER A 34 -25.95 8.64 -4.93
C SER A 34 -26.62 8.20 -3.63
N GLU A 35 -25.83 8.00 -2.55
CA GLU A 35 -26.40 7.62 -1.25
C GLU A 35 -27.13 8.78 -0.56
N GLU A 36 -28.23 8.47 0.14
CA GLU A 36 -28.95 9.45 0.94
C GLU A 36 -28.23 9.74 2.26
N ILE A 37 -27.17 10.54 2.21
CA ILE A 37 -26.48 11.01 3.42
C ILE A 37 -27.18 12.28 3.91
N ARG A 38 -27.99 12.18 4.97
CA ARG A 38 -28.78 13.31 5.53
C ARG A 38 -27.93 14.25 6.38
N HIS A 39 -26.91 13.74 7.06
CA HIS A 39 -26.04 14.56 7.89
C HIS A 39 -25.09 15.38 7.04
N LYS A 40 -25.17 16.72 7.16
CA LYS A 40 -24.43 17.67 6.32
C LYS A 40 -22.91 17.45 6.40
N GLU A 41 -22.37 17.40 7.62
CA GLU A 41 -20.91 17.29 7.83
C GLU A 41 -20.35 15.96 7.30
N LEU A 42 -21.09 14.85 7.43
CA LEU A 42 -20.69 13.56 6.86
C LEU A 42 -20.67 13.59 5.33
N ARG A 43 -21.62 14.29 4.71
CA ARG A 43 -21.63 14.53 3.25
C ARG A 43 -20.44 15.38 2.83
N GLU A 44 -20.16 16.47 3.53
CA GLU A 44 -19.01 17.34 3.27
C GLU A 44 -17.68 16.58 3.46
N ALA A 45 -17.60 15.66 4.42
CA ALA A 45 -16.43 14.81 4.63
C ALA A 45 -16.21 13.84 3.46
N LEU A 46 -17.28 13.22 2.95
CA LEU A 46 -17.22 12.36 1.76
C LEU A 46 -16.76 13.13 0.52
N GLU A 47 -17.35 14.31 0.27
CA GLU A 47 -16.97 15.18 -0.85
C GLU A 47 -15.51 15.64 -0.73
N HIS A 48 -15.09 15.96 0.49
CA HIS A 48 -13.71 16.33 0.77
C HIS A 48 -12.76 15.16 0.50
N TYR A 49 -13.05 13.95 0.98
CA TYR A 49 -12.24 12.75 0.68
C TYR A 49 -12.11 12.56 -0.83
N PHE A 50 -13.18 12.60 -1.56
CA PHE A 50 -13.15 12.47 -3.01
C PHE A 50 -12.48 13.61 -3.76
N SER A 51 -12.25 14.78 -3.14
CA SER A 51 -11.53 15.88 -3.78
C SER A 51 -10.04 15.57 -4.00
N TYR A 52 -9.45 14.68 -3.18
CA TYR A 52 -8.05 14.29 -3.26
C TYR A 52 -7.82 12.79 -3.48
N TRP A 53 -8.83 11.94 -3.21
CA TRP A 53 -8.68 10.49 -3.37
C TRP A 53 -8.34 10.11 -4.81
N ASN A 54 -7.21 9.45 -4.97
CA ASN A 54 -6.68 9.05 -6.27
C ASN A 54 -5.90 7.73 -6.14
N ASP A 55 -6.51 6.72 -5.49
CA ASP A 55 -5.90 5.40 -5.42
C ASP A 55 -5.97 4.71 -6.79
N PHE A 56 -4.81 4.46 -7.36
CA PHE A 56 -4.65 3.66 -8.57
C PHE A 56 -3.85 2.37 -8.30
N THR A 57 -3.27 2.22 -7.11
CA THR A 57 -2.41 1.08 -6.76
C THR A 57 -3.23 -0.18 -6.55
N HIS A 58 -4.16 -0.16 -5.61
CA HIS A 58 -5.04 -1.30 -5.33
C HIS A 58 -5.89 -1.69 -6.55
N PRO A 59 -6.64 -0.78 -7.18
CA PRO A 59 -7.39 -1.11 -8.38
C PRO A 59 -6.50 -1.54 -9.55
N GLY A 60 -5.30 -0.97 -9.67
CA GLY A 60 -4.33 -1.33 -10.71
C GLY A 60 -3.87 -2.78 -10.60
N PHE A 61 -3.41 -3.19 -9.42
CA PHE A 61 -3.01 -4.58 -9.16
C PHE A 61 -4.17 -5.55 -9.34
N PHE A 62 -5.36 -5.20 -8.83
CA PHE A 62 -6.56 -6.00 -9.05
C PHE A 62 -6.85 -6.22 -10.54
N SER A 63 -6.84 -5.14 -11.33
CA SER A 63 -7.09 -5.20 -12.78
C SER A 63 -6.09 -6.09 -13.52
N VAL A 64 -4.79 -5.93 -13.20
CA VAL A 64 -3.74 -6.72 -13.85
C VAL A 64 -3.85 -8.21 -13.50
N ALA A 65 -4.13 -8.53 -12.24
CA ALA A 65 -4.30 -9.91 -11.79
C ALA A 65 -5.57 -10.56 -12.40
N PHE A 66 -6.68 -9.81 -12.47
CA PHE A 66 -7.91 -10.26 -13.10
C PHE A 66 -7.70 -10.59 -14.57
N GLU A 67 -7.03 -9.69 -15.32
CA GLU A 67 -6.65 -9.92 -16.73
C GLU A 67 -5.69 -11.10 -16.89
N ALA A 68 -4.69 -11.22 -15.99
CA ALA A 68 -3.72 -12.31 -16.02
C ALA A 68 -4.37 -13.67 -15.84
N ALA A 69 -5.37 -13.76 -14.97
CA ALA A 69 -6.14 -14.98 -14.71
C ALA A 69 -7.21 -15.30 -15.77
N GLY A 70 -7.33 -14.48 -16.82
CA GLY A 70 -8.25 -14.70 -17.95
C GLY A 70 -9.66 -14.13 -17.71
N GLY A 71 -9.83 -13.21 -16.77
CA GLY A 71 -11.10 -12.55 -16.50
C GLY A 71 -11.60 -11.70 -17.67
N ASN A 72 -12.92 -11.65 -17.86
CA ASN A 72 -13.54 -10.75 -18.84
C ASN A 72 -13.57 -9.32 -18.27
N LEU A 73 -12.83 -8.40 -18.88
CA LEU A 73 -12.69 -7.01 -18.42
C LEU A 73 -14.00 -6.23 -18.35
N GLU A 74 -15.04 -6.65 -19.05
CA GLU A 74 -16.38 -6.05 -18.92
C GLU A 74 -16.98 -6.25 -17.50
N ASN A 75 -16.53 -7.28 -16.80
CA ASN A 75 -16.99 -7.61 -15.44
C ASN A 75 -16.05 -7.07 -14.34
N LEU A 76 -15.06 -6.27 -14.70
CA LEU A 76 -13.99 -5.86 -13.80
C LEU A 76 -14.42 -4.81 -12.78
N VAL A 77 -15.23 -3.83 -13.19
CA VAL A 77 -15.45 -2.57 -12.45
C VAL A 77 -16.00 -2.80 -11.03
N LYS A 78 -17.03 -3.64 -10.88
CA LYS A 78 -17.66 -3.88 -9.56
C LYS A 78 -16.71 -4.56 -8.56
N PRO A 79 -16.09 -5.71 -8.86
CA PRO A 79 -15.18 -6.35 -7.92
C PRO A 79 -13.94 -5.49 -7.62
N GLN A 80 -13.42 -4.77 -8.61
CA GLN A 80 -12.32 -3.82 -8.43
C GLN A 80 -12.73 -2.68 -7.48
N ALA A 81 -13.94 -2.11 -7.66
CA ALA A 81 -14.46 -1.05 -6.81
C ALA A 81 -14.71 -1.52 -5.37
N ALA A 82 -15.14 -2.77 -5.18
CA ALA A 82 -15.31 -3.35 -3.85
C ALA A 82 -13.99 -3.33 -3.06
N MET A 83 -12.90 -3.78 -3.68
CA MET A 83 -11.57 -3.76 -3.04
C MET A 83 -11.05 -2.34 -2.85
N ALA A 84 -11.27 -1.43 -3.81
CA ALA A 84 -10.89 -0.03 -3.67
C ALA A 84 -11.64 0.68 -2.52
N MET A 85 -12.91 0.35 -2.29
CA MET A 85 -13.68 0.86 -1.13
C MET A 85 -13.12 0.31 0.19
N ILE A 86 -12.75 -0.96 0.24
CA ILE A 86 -12.13 -1.55 1.44
C ILE A 86 -10.78 -0.87 1.72
N ALA A 87 -9.94 -0.65 0.70
CA ALA A 87 -8.68 0.07 0.85
C ALA A 87 -8.90 1.52 1.31
N ALA A 88 -9.90 2.23 0.76
CA ALA A 88 -10.27 3.58 1.19
C ALA A 88 -10.72 3.63 2.66
N ALA A 89 -11.42 2.61 3.16
CA ALA A 89 -11.77 2.50 4.57
C ALA A 89 -10.54 2.44 5.46
N PHE A 90 -9.56 1.61 5.09
CA PHE A 90 -8.30 1.50 5.82
C PHE A 90 -7.49 2.80 5.77
N ASP A 91 -7.42 3.49 4.63
CA ASP A 91 -6.73 4.78 4.51
C ASP A 91 -7.32 5.82 5.47
N VAL A 92 -8.66 5.91 5.56
CA VAL A 92 -9.34 6.84 6.48
C VAL A 92 -9.12 6.45 7.95
N HIS A 93 -9.16 5.16 8.30
CA HIS A 93 -8.91 4.69 9.66
C HIS A 93 -7.44 4.85 10.06
N ASP A 94 -6.51 4.63 9.12
CA ASP A 94 -5.08 4.79 9.33
C ASP A 94 -4.71 6.24 9.67
N ASP A 95 -5.34 7.21 9.00
CA ASP A 95 -5.20 8.63 9.34
C ASP A 95 -5.50 8.95 10.82
N ILE A 96 -6.49 8.26 11.39
CA ILE A 96 -6.82 8.39 12.81
C ILE A 96 -5.76 7.72 13.69
N ILE A 97 -5.38 6.49 13.35
CA ILE A 97 -4.42 5.66 14.08
C ILE A 97 -3.06 6.36 14.15
N ASP A 98 -2.63 6.98 13.04
CA ASP A 98 -1.36 7.69 12.93
C ASP A 98 -1.43 9.16 13.36
N ASN A 99 -2.64 9.63 13.73
CA ASN A 99 -2.87 11.05 14.01
C ASN A 99 -2.45 11.97 12.85
N SER A 100 -2.65 11.50 11.62
CA SER A 100 -2.25 12.16 10.38
C SER A 100 -3.28 13.19 9.95
N LYS A 101 -3.13 14.43 10.40
CA LYS A 101 -4.03 15.53 10.01
C LYS A 101 -3.78 16.05 8.60
N ARG A 102 -2.61 15.79 8.04
CA ARG A 102 -2.20 16.14 6.68
C ARG A 102 -1.39 15.00 6.08
N LYS A 103 -1.59 14.72 4.80
CA LYS A 103 -0.74 13.86 3.97
C LYS A 103 -0.35 14.67 2.72
N HIS A 104 0.95 14.71 2.41
CA HIS A 104 1.47 15.51 1.29
C HIS A 104 0.95 16.95 1.33
N ASP A 105 0.20 17.36 0.31
CA ASP A 105 -0.30 18.73 0.09
C ASP A 105 -1.75 18.95 0.56
N HIS A 106 -2.45 17.91 1.07
CA HIS A 106 -3.85 18.02 1.48
C HIS A 106 -4.09 17.77 2.98
N VAL A 107 -5.20 18.30 3.48
CA VAL A 107 -5.72 18.00 4.81
C VAL A 107 -6.56 16.73 4.72
N THR A 108 -6.31 15.77 5.61
CA THR A 108 -7.08 14.50 5.65
C THR A 108 -8.51 14.75 6.16
N VAL A 109 -9.39 13.74 6.01
CA VAL A 109 -10.73 13.80 6.63
C VAL A 109 -10.60 13.96 8.14
N PHE A 110 -9.70 13.19 8.76
CA PHE A 110 -9.41 13.31 10.20
C PHE A 110 -8.91 14.71 10.58
N GLY A 111 -8.04 15.32 9.78
CA GLY A 111 -7.52 16.65 10.03
C GLY A 111 -8.55 17.76 9.95
N LYS A 112 -9.59 17.59 9.13
CA LYS A 112 -10.63 18.61 8.87
C LYS A 112 -11.90 18.42 9.68
N PHE A 113 -12.36 17.16 9.85
CA PHE A 113 -13.65 16.84 10.46
C PHE A 113 -13.54 16.08 11.79
N GLY A 114 -12.32 15.73 12.21
CA GLY A 114 -12.08 15.03 13.46
C GLY A 114 -12.32 13.53 13.40
N GLN A 115 -12.12 12.89 14.55
CA GLN A 115 -12.10 11.44 14.69
C GLN A 115 -13.47 10.80 14.40
N ASP A 116 -14.55 11.35 15.00
CA ASP A 116 -15.87 10.71 14.95
C ASP A 116 -16.41 10.62 13.53
N ILE A 117 -16.33 11.72 12.76
CA ILE A 117 -16.75 11.74 11.36
C ILE A 117 -15.87 10.83 10.49
N SER A 118 -14.56 10.76 10.78
CA SER A 118 -13.67 9.87 10.05
C SER A 118 -13.98 8.40 10.28
N ILE A 119 -14.28 8.00 11.53
CA ILE A 119 -14.72 6.63 11.83
C ILE A 119 -15.99 6.29 11.02
N LEU A 120 -17.01 7.15 11.09
CA LEU A 120 -18.27 6.92 10.37
C LEU A 120 -18.09 6.83 8.85
N LEU A 121 -17.18 7.65 8.29
CA LEU A 121 -16.87 7.60 6.86
C LEU A 121 -16.11 6.33 6.48
N GLY A 122 -15.11 5.93 7.27
CA GLY A 122 -14.36 4.69 7.06
C GLY A 122 -15.28 3.46 7.15
N ASP A 123 -16.17 3.42 8.15
CA ASP A 123 -17.17 2.34 8.29
C ASP A 123 -18.14 2.29 7.11
N ALA A 124 -18.54 3.45 6.55
CA ALA A 124 -19.37 3.50 5.36
C ALA A 124 -18.63 2.91 4.15
N PHE A 125 -17.36 3.25 3.95
CA PHE A 125 -16.53 2.65 2.90
C PHE A 125 -16.38 1.14 3.09
N LEU A 126 -16.06 0.67 4.30
CA LEU A 126 -15.90 -0.74 4.60
C LEU A 126 -17.18 -1.53 4.36
N THR A 127 -18.31 -1.05 4.89
CA THR A 127 -19.60 -1.70 4.74
C THR A 127 -20.01 -1.81 3.28
N LYS A 128 -19.88 -0.73 2.53
CA LYS A 128 -20.24 -0.72 1.10
C LYS A 128 -19.30 -1.59 0.28
N GLY A 129 -18.00 -1.54 0.58
CA GLY A 129 -16.99 -2.39 -0.05
C GLY A 129 -17.27 -3.89 0.18
N LEU A 130 -17.50 -4.31 1.42
CA LEU A 130 -17.82 -5.71 1.74
C LEU A 130 -19.14 -6.17 1.12
N THR A 131 -20.16 -5.31 1.09
CA THR A 131 -21.45 -5.63 0.45
C THR A 131 -21.29 -5.82 -1.06
N LEU A 132 -20.55 -4.91 -1.72
CA LEU A 132 -20.28 -5.00 -3.16
C LEU A 132 -19.38 -6.21 -3.48
N LEU A 133 -18.42 -6.52 -2.61
CA LEU A 133 -17.58 -7.71 -2.75
C LEU A 133 -18.41 -8.98 -2.69
N GLY A 134 -19.38 -9.05 -1.75
CA GLY A 134 -20.28 -10.19 -1.61
C GLY A 134 -21.11 -10.44 -2.87
N THR A 135 -21.74 -9.39 -3.38
CA THR A 135 -22.54 -9.51 -4.61
C THR A 135 -21.64 -9.87 -5.82
N SER A 136 -20.46 -9.29 -5.91
CA SER A 136 -19.51 -9.61 -6.99
C SER A 136 -18.95 -11.03 -6.89
N ALA A 137 -18.69 -11.53 -5.68
CA ALA A 137 -18.20 -12.90 -5.47
C ALA A 137 -19.26 -13.93 -5.90
N SER A 138 -20.51 -13.73 -5.50
CA SER A 138 -21.63 -14.58 -5.94
C SER A 138 -21.84 -14.57 -7.45
N GLU A 139 -21.63 -13.43 -8.11
CA GLU A 139 -21.80 -13.28 -9.56
C GLU A 139 -20.62 -13.87 -10.35
N TYR A 140 -19.37 -13.64 -9.92
CA TYR A 140 -18.18 -13.90 -10.74
C TYR A 140 -17.32 -15.06 -10.24
N ALA A 141 -17.21 -15.32 -8.94
CA ALA A 141 -16.28 -16.34 -8.42
C ALA A 141 -16.78 -17.79 -8.57
N GLY A 142 -18.09 -18.00 -8.75
CA GLY A 142 -18.65 -19.33 -8.88
C GLY A 142 -18.46 -20.16 -7.60
N ASP A 143 -17.94 -21.36 -7.71
CA ASP A 143 -17.66 -22.28 -6.61
C ASP A 143 -16.57 -21.79 -5.65
N ARG A 144 -15.80 -20.77 -6.05
CA ARG A 144 -14.74 -20.16 -5.24
C ARG A 144 -15.22 -18.97 -4.37
N GLU A 145 -16.50 -18.65 -4.33
CA GLU A 145 -17.06 -17.57 -3.51
C GLU A 145 -16.60 -17.65 -2.05
N LYS A 146 -16.65 -18.85 -1.45
CA LYS A 146 -16.20 -19.05 -0.06
C LYS A 146 -14.72 -18.73 0.14
N GLU A 147 -13.89 -19.00 -0.87
CA GLU A 147 -12.46 -18.70 -0.82
C GLU A 147 -12.20 -17.20 -0.87
N VAL A 148 -12.98 -16.43 -1.65
CA VAL A 148 -12.94 -14.96 -1.66
C VAL A 148 -13.19 -14.41 -0.25
N PHE A 149 -14.27 -14.85 0.43
CA PHE A 149 -14.58 -14.38 1.78
C PHE A 149 -13.54 -14.80 2.81
N ALA A 150 -13.02 -16.04 2.70
CA ALA A 150 -11.94 -16.50 3.57
C ALA A 150 -10.69 -15.64 3.40
N THR A 151 -10.30 -15.35 2.15
CA THR A 151 -9.14 -14.50 1.84
C THR A 151 -9.32 -13.07 2.40
N VAL A 152 -10.46 -12.44 2.16
CA VAL A 152 -10.72 -11.09 2.70
C VAL A 152 -10.60 -11.09 4.22
N LYS A 153 -11.31 -12.01 4.89
CA LYS A 153 -11.26 -12.11 6.36
C LYS A 153 -9.82 -12.27 6.85
N GLU A 154 -9.07 -13.23 6.30
CA GLU A 154 -7.69 -13.49 6.74
C GLU A 154 -6.78 -12.29 6.53
N ARG A 155 -6.84 -11.66 5.36
CA ARG A 155 -5.96 -10.51 5.05
C ARG A 155 -6.33 -9.25 5.84
N LEU A 156 -7.62 -8.99 6.06
CA LEU A 156 -8.05 -7.87 6.92
C LEU A 156 -7.58 -8.06 8.37
N PHE A 157 -7.68 -9.27 8.93
CA PHE A 157 -7.16 -9.56 10.27
C PHE A 157 -5.63 -9.47 10.31
N GLU A 158 -4.92 -9.91 9.27
CA GLU A 158 -3.47 -9.81 9.19
C GLU A 158 -3.00 -8.36 9.18
N VAL A 159 -3.60 -7.51 8.33
CA VAL A 159 -3.33 -6.06 8.28
C VAL A 159 -3.68 -5.38 9.59
N GLY A 160 -4.84 -5.70 10.18
CA GLY A 160 -5.26 -5.16 11.48
C GLY A 160 -4.27 -5.53 12.60
N ASN A 161 -3.78 -6.77 12.63
CA ASN A 161 -2.73 -7.20 13.57
C ASN A 161 -1.41 -6.46 13.33
N ALA A 162 -1.03 -6.18 12.07
CA ALA A 162 0.16 -5.40 11.76
C ALA A 162 0.06 -4.00 12.35
N HIS A 163 -1.06 -3.30 12.13
CA HIS A 163 -1.28 -1.96 12.70
C HIS A 163 -1.29 -1.99 14.24
N ALA A 164 -1.95 -2.97 14.86
CA ALA A 164 -1.96 -3.10 16.32
C ALA A 164 -0.54 -3.30 16.90
N GLN A 165 0.28 -4.15 16.29
CA GLN A 165 1.68 -4.35 16.70
C GLN A 165 2.51 -3.09 16.49
N GLU A 166 2.31 -2.37 15.38
CA GLU A 166 3.02 -1.13 15.12
C GLU A 166 2.71 -0.04 16.15
N LEU A 167 1.45 0.04 16.64
CA LEU A 167 1.09 0.96 17.72
C LEU A 167 1.94 0.78 18.98
N GLU A 168 2.28 -0.48 19.33
CA GLU A 168 3.13 -0.81 20.47
C GLU A 168 4.60 -0.41 20.24
N MET A 169 5.01 -0.24 18.99
CA MET A 169 6.38 0.12 18.57
C MET A 169 6.58 1.62 18.45
N LYS A 170 5.51 2.41 18.35
CA LYS A 170 5.59 3.87 18.14
C LYS A 170 6.43 4.56 19.21
N ARG A 171 7.32 5.46 18.78
CA ARG A 171 8.24 6.28 19.62
C ARG A 171 9.27 5.47 20.42
N ARG A 172 9.37 4.17 20.21
CA ARG A 172 10.36 3.33 20.88
C ARG A 172 11.65 3.33 20.10
N LEU A 173 12.79 3.37 20.82
CA LEU A 173 14.14 3.33 20.26
C LEU A 173 14.84 1.97 20.52
N ASP A 174 14.10 1.01 21.03
CA ASP A 174 14.54 -0.33 21.40
C ASP A 174 13.81 -1.44 20.63
N VAL A 175 13.04 -1.06 19.60
CA VAL A 175 12.38 -2.01 18.69
C VAL A 175 13.45 -2.71 17.86
N LEU A 176 13.41 -4.03 17.83
CA LEU A 176 14.33 -4.81 17.00
C LEU A 176 13.92 -4.73 15.52
N PRO A 177 14.89 -4.54 14.60
CA PRO A 177 14.59 -4.52 13.16
C PRO A 177 13.83 -5.77 12.70
N SER A 178 14.14 -6.94 13.26
CA SER A 178 13.47 -8.20 12.93
C SER A 178 12.00 -8.26 13.37
N GLU A 179 11.61 -7.53 14.41
CA GLU A 179 10.22 -7.42 14.87
C GLU A 179 9.43 -6.52 13.92
N TYR A 180 10.00 -5.37 13.57
CA TYR A 180 9.31 -4.45 12.68
C TYR A 180 9.25 -4.99 11.22
N LEU A 181 10.29 -5.68 10.74
CA LEU A 181 10.23 -6.36 9.44
C LEU A 181 9.08 -7.37 9.34
N ARG A 182 8.69 -8.04 10.43
CA ARG A 182 7.49 -8.91 10.46
C ARG A 182 6.20 -8.13 10.33
N VAL A 183 6.12 -6.94 10.94
CA VAL A 183 4.97 -6.04 10.78
C VAL A 183 4.84 -5.58 9.31
N LEU A 184 5.93 -5.19 8.68
CA LEU A 184 5.94 -4.79 7.27
C LEU A 184 5.54 -5.96 6.35
N GLU A 185 5.97 -7.19 6.67
CA GLU A 185 5.57 -8.39 5.92
C GLU A 185 4.06 -8.66 6.05
N MET A 186 3.46 -8.43 7.23
CA MET A 186 2.00 -8.54 7.41
C MET A 186 1.24 -7.43 6.66
N LYS A 187 1.75 -6.20 6.61
CA LYS A 187 1.16 -5.09 5.81
C LYS A 187 1.07 -5.43 4.30
N ALA A 188 2.00 -6.25 3.79
CA ALA A 188 2.00 -6.73 2.41
C ALA A 188 0.75 -7.56 2.04
N ALA A 189 -0.04 -7.99 3.02
CA ALA A 189 -1.28 -8.74 2.83
C ALA A 189 -2.33 -7.97 2.02
N SER A 190 -2.27 -6.64 1.97
CA SER A 190 -3.20 -5.81 1.18
C SER A 190 -3.07 -6.07 -0.32
N ILE A 191 -1.87 -5.99 -0.88
CA ILE A 191 -1.63 -6.25 -2.32
C ILE A 191 -1.80 -7.73 -2.66
N GLU A 192 -1.42 -8.64 -1.74
CA GLU A 192 -1.74 -10.06 -1.90
C GLU A 192 -3.24 -10.30 -2.03
N ALA A 193 -4.06 -9.64 -1.16
CA ALA A 193 -5.51 -9.75 -1.21
C ALA A 193 -6.06 -9.31 -2.56
N ASP A 194 -5.65 -8.15 -3.07
CA ASP A 194 -6.09 -7.65 -4.36
C ASP A 194 -5.84 -8.65 -5.48
N MET A 195 -4.60 -9.16 -5.57
CA MET A 195 -4.22 -10.05 -6.66
C MET A 195 -4.83 -11.44 -6.54
N HIS A 196 -4.93 -11.96 -5.30
CA HIS A 196 -5.54 -13.26 -5.05
C HIS A 196 -7.04 -13.22 -5.34
N ILE A 197 -7.78 -12.26 -4.77
CA ILE A 197 -9.22 -12.12 -4.96
C ILE A 197 -9.56 -11.86 -6.43
N ALA A 198 -8.79 -11.00 -7.10
CA ALA A 198 -8.96 -10.77 -8.54
C ALA A 198 -8.88 -12.06 -9.35
N SER A 199 -7.89 -12.91 -9.05
CA SER A 199 -7.72 -14.19 -9.75
C SER A 199 -8.84 -15.18 -9.43
N LEU A 200 -9.36 -15.21 -8.19
CA LEU A 200 -10.50 -16.02 -7.81
C LEU A 200 -11.77 -15.58 -8.57
N MET A 201 -12.03 -14.27 -8.63
CA MET A 201 -13.16 -13.70 -9.35
C MET A 201 -13.08 -13.88 -10.88
N ALA A 202 -11.86 -13.91 -11.41
CA ALA A 202 -11.62 -14.25 -12.81
C ALA A 202 -11.75 -15.76 -13.11
N ARG A 203 -12.00 -16.60 -12.08
CA ARG A 203 -11.97 -18.07 -12.18
C ARG A 203 -10.66 -18.60 -12.74
N GLY A 204 -9.54 -17.96 -12.34
CA GLY A 204 -8.21 -18.34 -12.78
C GLY A 204 -7.84 -19.79 -12.42
N GLN A 205 -6.96 -20.37 -13.20
CA GLN A 205 -6.44 -21.70 -12.89
C GLN A 205 -5.68 -21.68 -11.56
N GLU A 206 -5.69 -22.79 -10.83
CA GLU A 206 -5.08 -22.89 -9.49
C GLU A 206 -3.62 -22.42 -9.48
N LYS A 207 -2.82 -22.86 -10.49
CA LYS A 207 -1.43 -22.45 -10.62
C LYS A 207 -1.28 -20.94 -10.80
N GLU A 208 -2.09 -20.30 -11.66
CA GLU A 208 -2.05 -18.85 -11.91
C GLU A 208 -2.50 -18.07 -10.66
N THR A 209 -3.53 -18.56 -9.98
CA THR A 209 -4.00 -17.98 -8.73
C THR A 209 -2.92 -18.01 -7.66
N ALA A 210 -2.24 -19.14 -7.47
CA ALA A 210 -1.12 -19.26 -6.53
C ALA A 210 0.04 -18.32 -6.92
N THR A 211 0.38 -18.26 -8.22
CA THR A 211 1.44 -17.37 -8.73
C THR A 211 1.13 -15.89 -8.47
N LEU A 212 -0.12 -15.45 -8.72
CA LEU A 212 -0.55 -14.06 -8.50
C LEU A 212 -0.60 -13.70 -7.02
N LYS A 213 -1.06 -14.62 -6.16
CA LYS A 213 -1.03 -14.48 -4.71
C LYS A 213 0.39 -14.27 -4.19
N ASP A 214 1.32 -15.17 -4.56
CA ASP A 214 2.73 -15.09 -4.13
C ASP A 214 3.41 -13.82 -4.67
N TYR A 215 3.12 -13.45 -5.91
CA TYR A 215 3.61 -12.21 -6.50
C TYR A 215 3.10 -10.99 -5.72
N GLY A 216 1.81 -10.94 -5.40
CA GLY A 216 1.21 -9.86 -4.61
C GLY A 216 1.85 -9.69 -3.25
N ARG A 217 2.11 -10.80 -2.53
CA ARG A 217 2.81 -10.79 -1.24
C ARG A 217 4.22 -10.18 -1.37
N ILE A 218 4.98 -10.62 -2.36
CA ILE A 218 6.35 -10.14 -2.57
C ILE A 218 6.37 -8.66 -2.94
N ILE A 219 5.51 -8.23 -3.86
CA ILE A 219 5.47 -6.82 -4.28
C ILE A 219 4.97 -5.92 -3.16
N GLY A 220 3.95 -6.33 -2.41
CA GLY A 220 3.48 -5.60 -1.25
C GLY A 220 4.61 -5.39 -0.23
N PHE A 221 5.38 -6.45 0.07
CA PHE A 221 6.51 -6.34 1.00
C PHE A 221 7.65 -5.49 0.45
N LEU A 222 7.96 -5.58 -0.84
CA LEU A 222 8.95 -4.71 -1.48
C LEU A 222 8.52 -3.24 -1.46
N ALA A 223 7.24 -2.95 -1.66
CA ALA A 223 6.70 -1.59 -1.60
C ALA A 223 6.86 -1.00 -0.18
N THR A 224 6.44 -1.74 0.86
CA THR A 224 6.62 -1.28 2.25
C THR A 224 8.08 -1.12 2.63
N LEU A 225 8.96 -2.04 2.21
CA LEU A 225 10.40 -1.90 2.45
C LEU A 225 10.99 -0.69 1.72
N ARG A 226 10.56 -0.41 0.49
CA ARG A 226 11.02 0.75 -0.28
C ARG A 226 10.68 2.05 0.44
N GLU A 227 9.48 2.18 0.97
CA GLU A 227 9.06 3.33 1.77
C GLU A 227 9.98 3.56 2.96
N GLU A 228 10.38 2.51 3.67
CA GLU A 228 11.33 2.59 4.79
C GLU A 228 12.70 3.21 4.41
N PHE A 229 13.13 3.04 3.16
CA PHE A 229 14.35 3.70 2.66
C PHE A 229 14.07 5.14 2.20
N VAL A 230 12.96 5.38 1.51
CA VAL A 230 12.60 6.71 0.98
C VAL A 230 12.36 7.70 2.11
N ASP A 231 11.65 7.30 3.15
CA ASP A 231 11.30 8.13 4.31
C ASP A 231 12.53 8.76 5.01
N ILE A 232 13.70 8.13 4.90
CA ILE A 232 14.93 8.69 5.47
C ILE A 232 15.33 10.00 4.76
N PHE A 233 15.04 10.12 3.47
CA PHE A 233 15.42 11.28 2.66
C PHE A 233 14.38 12.39 2.66
N GLU A 234 13.16 12.12 3.15
CA GLU A 234 12.07 13.09 3.18
C GLU A 234 12.00 13.80 4.55
N PRO A 235 12.37 15.10 4.65
CA PRO A 235 12.46 15.79 5.93
C PRO A 235 11.17 15.81 6.75
N GLU A 236 10.04 15.99 6.09
CA GLU A 236 8.73 16.05 6.76
C GLU A 236 8.35 14.67 7.29
N GLU A 237 8.55 13.65 6.48
CA GLU A 237 8.24 12.27 6.79
C GLU A 237 9.11 11.75 7.94
N LEU A 238 10.44 11.88 7.83
CA LEU A 238 11.35 11.46 8.90
C LEU A 238 11.06 12.18 10.23
N ASN A 239 10.76 13.49 10.19
CA ASN A 239 10.38 14.24 11.39
C ASN A 239 9.06 13.73 12.00
N ARG A 240 8.10 13.32 11.18
CA ARG A 240 6.82 12.72 11.59
C ARG A 240 7.08 11.36 12.26
N ARG A 241 7.85 10.49 11.60
CA ARG A 241 8.24 9.16 12.09
C ARG A 241 8.93 9.24 13.47
N VAL A 242 9.89 10.12 13.61
CA VAL A 242 10.61 10.33 14.88
C VAL A 242 9.68 10.83 16.01
N LYS A 243 8.69 11.66 15.70
CA LYS A 243 7.82 12.27 16.71
C LYS A 243 6.67 11.38 17.16
N SER A 244 6.06 10.66 16.26
CA SER A 244 4.76 10.02 16.47
C SER A 244 4.66 8.57 16.02
N GLU A 245 5.60 8.07 15.24
CA GLU A 245 5.53 6.76 14.62
C GLU A 245 6.71 5.86 14.97
N THR A 246 6.89 4.80 14.18
CA THR A 246 8.00 3.87 14.26
C THR A 246 9.14 4.36 13.38
N LEU A 247 10.39 4.27 13.84
CA LEU A 247 11.55 4.69 13.03
C LEU A 247 11.68 3.83 11.76
N PRO A 248 12.23 4.38 10.67
CA PRO A 248 12.57 3.59 9.49
C PRO A 248 13.55 2.46 9.80
N VAL A 249 13.33 1.29 9.17
CA VAL A 249 14.15 0.07 9.40
C VAL A 249 15.66 0.31 9.29
N PRO A 250 16.19 1.06 8.30
CA PRO A 250 17.63 1.29 8.25
C PRO A 250 18.17 2.03 9.48
N LEU A 251 17.40 2.96 10.08
CA LEU A 251 17.78 3.62 11.33
C LEU A 251 17.71 2.67 12.51
N MET A 252 16.75 1.73 12.55
CA MET A 252 16.67 0.72 13.60
C MET A 252 17.93 -0.17 13.63
N PHE A 253 18.40 -0.62 12.47
CA PHE A 253 19.67 -1.37 12.39
C PHE A 253 20.85 -0.56 12.96
N ALA A 254 20.89 0.73 12.69
CA ALA A 254 21.95 1.57 13.20
C ALA A 254 21.86 1.80 14.72
N LEU A 255 20.65 1.68 15.32
CA LEU A 255 20.47 1.76 16.76
C LEU A 255 20.98 0.53 17.53
N GLU A 256 21.24 -0.58 16.86
CA GLU A 256 21.88 -1.77 17.48
C GLU A 256 23.36 -1.54 17.74
N ASP A 257 24.03 -0.66 16.98
CA ASP A 257 25.40 -0.25 17.25
C ASP A 257 25.47 0.88 18.29
N ALA A 258 26.26 0.70 19.35
CA ALA A 258 26.31 1.65 20.48
C ALA A 258 26.89 3.03 20.09
N GLU A 259 27.80 3.11 19.12
CA GLU A 259 28.37 4.38 18.65
C GLU A 259 27.37 5.11 17.74
N MET A 260 26.79 4.39 16.77
CA MET A 260 25.77 4.93 15.87
C MET A 260 24.54 5.39 16.64
N LYS A 261 24.07 4.61 17.63
CA LYS A 261 22.98 4.98 18.52
C LYS A 261 23.19 6.34 19.16
N ARG A 262 24.39 6.59 19.69
CA ARG A 262 24.73 7.89 20.30
C ARG A 262 24.66 9.04 19.29
N LYS A 263 25.14 8.83 18.05
CA LYS A 263 25.11 9.83 16.99
C LYS A 263 23.68 10.12 16.54
N ILE A 264 22.90 9.08 16.26
CA ILE A 264 21.49 9.18 15.82
C ILE A 264 20.65 9.86 16.88
N ILE A 265 20.71 9.40 18.15
CA ILE A 265 19.93 9.99 19.25
C ILE A 265 20.25 11.48 19.43
N ARG A 266 21.50 11.91 19.23
CA ARG A 266 21.88 13.33 19.30
C ARG A 266 21.15 14.15 18.22
N ILE A 267 20.94 13.61 17.03
CA ILE A 267 20.26 14.28 15.92
C ILE A 267 18.75 14.33 16.22
N ILE A 268 18.12 13.19 16.50
CA ILE A 268 16.66 13.10 16.63
C ILE A 268 16.13 13.85 17.87
N ARG A 269 16.93 13.99 18.93
CA ARG A 269 16.56 14.75 20.14
C ARG A 269 16.51 16.26 19.95
N LYS A 270 16.97 16.81 18.84
CA LYS A 270 16.90 18.26 18.55
C LYS A 270 15.47 18.74 18.26
N GLY A 271 14.52 17.85 18.08
CA GLY A 271 13.10 18.16 17.89
C GLY A 271 12.70 18.47 16.44
N LYS A 272 13.62 18.99 15.61
CA LYS A 272 13.43 19.15 14.16
C LYS A 272 14.73 18.77 13.45
N ILE A 273 14.64 17.78 12.58
CA ILE A 273 15.77 17.30 11.79
C ILE A 273 15.83 18.14 10.52
N THR A 274 16.99 18.71 10.24
CA THR A 274 17.25 19.53 9.05
C THR A 274 17.70 18.65 7.88
N SER A 275 17.59 19.16 6.64
CA SER A 275 18.06 18.45 5.43
C SER A 275 19.55 18.05 5.52
N LYS A 276 20.39 18.87 6.16
CA LYS A 276 21.80 18.52 6.39
C LYS A 276 21.95 17.33 7.33
N GLU A 277 21.14 17.25 8.36
CA GLU A 277 21.16 16.14 9.33
C GLU A 277 20.58 14.86 8.73
N ILE A 278 19.61 14.98 7.81
CA ILE A 278 19.10 13.87 7.02
C ILE A 278 20.19 13.23 6.18
N ASN A 279 20.94 14.04 5.42
CA ASN A 279 22.06 13.53 4.64
C ASN A 279 23.10 12.85 5.55
N GLN A 280 23.39 13.43 6.73
CA GLN A 280 24.26 12.79 7.71
C GLN A 280 23.73 11.45 8.23
N LEU A 281 22.42 11.33 8.46
CA LEU A 281 21.80 10.07 8.87
C LEU A 281 21.86 9.04 7.76
N ALA A 282 21.55 9.44 6.52
CA ALA A 282 21.64 8.57 5.35
C ALA A 282 23.06 8.03 5.15
N ASP A 283 24.06 8.91 5.17
CA ASP A 283 25.49 8.52 5.06
C ASP A 283 25.92 7.56 6.17
N LEU A 284 25.36 7.70 7.37
CA LEU A 284 25.68 6.84 8.51
C LEU A 284 25.08 5.44 8.41
N VAL A 285 23.90 5.30 7.79
CA VAL A 285 23.14 4.04 7.87
C VAL A 285 23.14 3.22 6.59
N LEU A 286 23.22 3.86 5.41
CA LEU A 286 23.06 3.15 4.14
C LEU A 286 24.22 2.21 3.80
N ASP A 287 25.41 2.51 4.31
CA ASP A 287 26.62 1.70 4.12
C ASP A 287 26.85 0.65 5.22
N MET A 288 25.94 0.56 6.20
CA MET A 288 26.03 -0.46 7.24
C MET A 288 25.76 -1.86 6.68
N GLU A 289 26.56 -2.84 7.14
CA GLU A 289 26.43 -4.23 6.68
C GLU A 289 25.01 -4.81 6.78
N PRO A 290 24.24 -4.62 7.89
CA PRO A 290 22.87 -5.09 7.97
C PRO A 290 21.92 -4.44 6.94
N VAL A 291 22.13 -3.15 6.62
CA VAL A 291 21.31 -2.41 5.63
C VAL A 291 21.64 -2.88 4.22
N ILE A 292 22.94 -3.09 3.91
CA ILE A 292 23.37 -3.70 2.65
C ILE A 292 22.78 -5.12 2.51
N ALA A 293 22.78 -5.91 3.59
CA ALA A 293 22.19 -7.25 3.58
C ALA A 293 20.66 -7.19 3.32
N LEU A 294 19.94 -6.19 3.88
CA LEU A 294 18.53 -5.97 3.60
C LEU A 294 18.31 -5.61 2.12
N LYS A 295 19.10 -4.71 1.54
CA LYS A 295 19.03 -4.38 0.10
C LYS A 295 19.22 -5.64 -0.77
N LYS A 296 20.22 -6.47 -0.45
CA LYS A 296 20.41 -7.77 -1.15
C LYS A 296 19.21 -8.71 -1.00
N LYS A 297 18.53 -8.71 0.15
CA LYS A 297 17.28 -9.47 0.33
C LYS A 297 16.18 -8.92 -0.58
N MET A 298 16.05 -7.60 -0.68
CA MET A 298 15.09 -6.95 -1.57
C MET A 298 15.37 -7.30 -3.05
N GLU A 299 16.61 -7.31 -3.49
CA GLU A 299 17.00 -7.75 -4.83
C GLU A 299 16.56 -9.20 -5.13
N LYS A 300 16.77 -10.12 -4.18
CA LYS A 300 16.32 -11.51 -4.32
C LYS A 300 14.80 -11.62 -4.40
N LEU A 301 14.06 -10.84 -3.63
CA LEU A 301 12.61 -10.78 -3.68
C LEU A 301 12.12 -10.23 -5.03
N ARG A 302 12.73 -9.15 -5.53
CA ARG A 302 12.47 -8.62 -6.87
C ARG A 302 12.68 -9.68 -7.95
N ASP A 303 13.80 -10.39 -7.91
CA ASP A 303 14.11 -11.42 -8.88
C ASP A 303 13.10 -12.59 -8.81
N ARG A 304 12.68 -12.95 -7.60
CA ARG A 304 11.61 -13.94 -7.40
C ARG A 304 10.28 -13.47 -7.99
N ALA A 305 9.89 -12.20 -7.77
CA ALA A 305 8.68 -11.62 -8.38
C ALA A 305 8.75 -11.64 -9.91
N ILE A 306 9.91 -11.32 -10.50
CA ILE A 306 10.13 -11.40 -11.95
C ILE A 306 9.93 -12.84 -12.46
N LEU A 307 10.44 -13.84 -11.75
CA LEU A 307 10.26 -15.26 -12.12
C LEU A 307 8.78 -15.64 -12.08
N LEU A 308 8.05 -15.27 -11.01
CA LEU A 308 6.61 -15.53 -10.91
C LEU A 308 5.84 -14.85 -12.05
N ALA A 309 6.12 -13.58 -12.35
CA ALA A 309 5.49 -12.87 -13.45
C ALA A 309 5.73 -13.58 -14.79
N ARG A 310 6.92 -14.15 -15.02
CA ARG A 310 7.26 -14.89 -16.25
C ARG A 310 6.48 -16.20 -16.41
N GLU A 311 5.95 -16.80 -15.34
CA GLU A 311 5.12 -18.00 -15.41
C GLU A 311 3.71 -17.75 -15.95
N LEU A 312 3.23 -16.50 -15.91
CA LEU A 312 1.90 -16.14 -16.37
C LEU A 312 1.74 -16.34 -17.88
N ARG A 313 0.55 -16.75 -18.31
CA ARG A 313 0.23 -17.00 -19.72
C ARG A 313 -0.07 -15.72 -20.49
N ASN A 314 -0.79 -14.79 -19.87
CA ASN A 314 -1.15 -13.52 -20.49
C ASN A 314 0.10 -12.66 -20.72
N ARG A 315 0.45 -12.43 -22.00
CA ARG A 315 1.68 -11.71 -22.38
C ARG A 315 1.71 -10.27 -21.90
N LYS A 316 0.57 -9.57 -21.90
CA LYS A 316 0.49 -8.15 -21.47
C LYS A 316 0.69 -8.04 -19.96
N SER A 317 -0.07 -8.83 -19.18
CA SER A 317 0.07 -8.86 -17.73
C SER A 317 1.46 -9.32 -17.29
N LYS A 318 2.03 -10.34 -17.96
CA LYS A 318 3.42 -10.79 -17.74
C LYS A 318 4.41 -9.64 -17.92
N ALA A 319 4.34 -8.91 -19.03
CA ALA A 319 5.26 -7.81 -19.30
C ALA A 319 5.11 -6.69 -18.28
N LEU A 320 3.86 -6.33 -17.95
CA LEU A 320 3.56 -5.27 -16.98
C LEU A 320 4.06 -5.63 -15.58
N LEU A 321 3.73 -6.82 -15.07
CA LEU A 321 4.17 -7.25 -13.73
C LEU A 321 5.71 -7.43 -13.68
N THR A 322 6.35 -7.88 -14.75
CA THR A 322 7.81 -7.90 -14.82
C THR A 322 8.39 -6.49 -14.70
N SER A 323 7.80 -5.49 -15.38
CA SER A 323 8.24 -4.10 -15.28
C SER A 323 7.98 -3.50 -13.90
N VAL A 324 6.83 -3.81 -13.28
CA VAL A 324 6.54 -3.42 -11.89
C VAL A 324 7.61 -3.93 -10.93
N ALA A 325 7.93 -5.23 -11.00
CA ALA A 325 8.96 -5.80 -10.13
C ALA A 325 10.33 -5.16 -10.35
N GLN A 326 10.70 -4.87 -11.60
CA GLN A 326 11.95 -4.19 -11.92
C GLN A 326 12.03 -2.77 -11.35
N SER A 327 10.92 -2.02 -11.38
CA SER A 327 10.88 -0.63 -10.91
C SER A 327 10.92 -0.48 -9.39
N MET A 328 10.63 -1.55 -8.61
CA MET A 328 10.59 -1.48 -7.16
C MET A 328 11.89 -0.99 -6.51
N LEU A 329 13.04 -1.15 -7.17
CA LEU A 329 14.36 -0.82 -6.64
C LEU A 329 15.13 0.17 -7.54
N GLU A 330 14.45 0.86 -8.46
CA GLU A 330 15.14 1.73 -9.44
C GLU A 330 15.83 2.95 -8.81
N ASP A 331 15.52 3.37 -7.61
CA ASP A 331 16.08 4.57 -6.96
C ASP A 331 16.68 4.25 -5.57
N LEU A 332 16.97 2.99 -5.26
CA LEU A 332 17.57 2.50 -4.02
C LEU A 332 18.98 1.98 -4.27
#